data_154203b6181b3dcc09a4eb5a64865b33
#
_entry.id   154203b6181b3dcc09a4eb5a64865b33
#
_cell.length_a   1.000
_cell.length_b   1.000
_cell.length_c   1.000
_cell.angle_alpha   90.00
_cell.angle_beta   90.00
_cell.angle_gamma   90.00
#
_symmetry.space_group_name_H-M   'P 1'
#
loop_
_entity.id
_entity.type
_entity.pdbx_description
1 polymer ?
#
loop_
_entity_poly.entity_id
_entity_poly.type
_entity_poly.pdbx_seq_one_letter_code
_entity_poly.pdbx_strand_id
1 'polypeptide(L)'
;MLPLPVVRDHGRFRVVRDDMLPGGSKMRYMLPLIEKIAAHEIVYASPAVGYAQIALAHVCAMLGKRAVVFVAKRKTPHPRTLAAKAAGALVYQVPCGYMTVVASRARLFCAERGAHLVPFGVDVPEALEHFAAAARATGEKPSEVWACSGSGALIRGLQIAWPDAKFNAVRVGAAPKVGGARVWVAPEKYEQTARQPPPFPSCDNYDAKVWQFAKKHAADGALIWNVGA
;
A
#
# COMPACT_ATOMS: atom_id res chain seq x y z
N MET A 1 -5.99 -14.62 -10.36
CA MET A 1 -4.93 -14.84 -9.34
C MET A 1 -3.78 -13.89 -9.61
N LEU A 2 -3.14 -13.32 -8.57
CA LEU A 2 -1.93 -12.50 -8.74
C LEU A 2 -0.68 -13.38 -8.89
N PRO A 3 0.37 -12.91 -9.61
CA PRO A 3 1.65 -13.59 -9.64
C PRO A 3 2.28 -13.66 -8.25
N LEU A 4 3.10 -14.67 -8.00
CA LEU A 4 3.88 -14.78 -6.77
C LEU A 4 4.79 -13.55 -6.60
N PRO A 5 5.14 -13.17 -5.35
CA PRO A 5 6.10 -12.11 -5.14
C PRO A 5 7.46 -12.45 -5.75
N VAL A 6 8.00 -11.53 -6.52
CA VAL A 6 9.34 -11.68 -7.12
C VAL A 6 10.36 -11.09 -6.17
N VAL A 7 11.42 -11.84 -5.87
CA VAL A 7 12.57 -11.35 -5.09
C VAL A 7 13.75 -11.16 -6.03
N ARG A 8 14.47 -10.04 -5.87
CA ARG A 8 15.67 -9.71 -6.65
C ARG A 8 16.79 -9.25 -5.73
N ASP A 9 18.02 -9.56 -6.12
CA ASP A 9 19.20 -9.05 -5.44
C ASP A 9 19.50 -7.62 -5.90
N HIS A 10 19.77 -6.76 -4.94
CA HIS A 10 20.22 -5.39 -5.14
C HIS A 10 21.42 -5.09 -4.24
N GLY A 11 22.60 -5.38 -4.73
CA GLY A 11 23.84 -5.32 -3.94
C GLY A 11 23.79 -6.32 -2.81
N ARG A 12 23.88 -5.85 -1.56
CA ARG A 12 23.83 -6.69 -0.36
C ARG A 12 22.41 -6.98 0.16
N PHE A 13 21.35 -6.51 -0.53
CA PHE A 13 19.96 -6.65 -0.10
C PHE A 13 19.17 -7.58 -1.00
N ARG A 14 18.21 -8.28 -0.41
CA ARG A 14 17.13 -8.97 -1.09
C ARG A 14 15.92 -8.03 -1.16
N VAL A 15 15.31 -7.85 -2.33
CA VAL A 15 14.18 -6.92 -2.49
C VAL A 15 12.98 -7.64 -3.08
N VAL A 16 11.86 -7.62 -2.33
CA VAL A 16 10.56 -8.05 -2.85
C VAL A 16 10.02 -6.96 -3.75
N ARG A 17 9.79 -7.28 -5.02
CA ARG A 17 9.46 -6.35 -6.10
C ARG A 17 7.94 -6.30 -6.36
N ASP A 18 7.17 -5.97 -5.34
CA ASP A 18 5.72 -5.77 -5.49
C ASP A 18 5.37 -4.49 -6.29
N ASP A 19 6.36 -3.62 -6.50
CA ASP A 19 6.28 -2.54 -7.47
C ASP A 19 6.02 -3.00 -8.92
N MET A 20 6.28 -4.26 -9.22
CA MET A 20 5.95 -4.87 -10.52
C MET A 20 4.45 -5.18 -10.66
N LEU A 21 3.68 -5.15 -9.58
CA LEU A 21 2.22 -5.21 -9.63
C LEU A 21 1.67 -3.80 -9.93
N PRO A 22 0.70 -3.64 -10.85
CA PRO A 22 0.21 -2.32 -11.25
C PRO A 22 -0.42 -1.51 -10.11
N GLY A 23 -0.91 -2.18 -9.07
CA GLY A 23 -1.42 -1.58 -7.83
C GLY A 23 -0.56 -1.86 -6.60
N GLY A 24 0.64 -2.42 -6.78
CA GLY A 24 1.58 -2.74 -5.70
C GLY A 24 1.07 -3.80 -4.72
N SER A 25 1.75 -3.92 -3.59
CA SER A 25 1.41 -4.91 -2.53
C SER A 25 -0.04 -4.85 -2.06
N LYS A 26 -0.71 -3.70 -2.22
CA LYS A 26 -2.10 -3.57 -1.80
C LYS A 26 -3.05 -4.50 -2.56
N MET A 27 -2.70 -4.88 -3.78
CA MET A 27 -3.48 -5.84 -4.55
C MET A 27 -3.52 -7.22 -3.89
N ARG A 28 -2.46 -7.61 -3.17
CA ARG A 28 -2.35 -8.95 -2.57
C ARG A 28 -3.42 -9.26 -1.53
N TYR A 29 -3.89 -8.24 -0.81
CA TYR A 29 -5.00 -8.41 0.12
C TYR A 29 -6.32 -7.87 -0.42
N MET A 30 -6.30 -6.82 -1.25
CA MET A 30 -7.53 -6.27 -1.80
C MET A 30 -8.25 -7.27 -2.72
N LEU A 31 -7.50 -8.04 -3.52
CA LEU A 31 -8.12 -9.01 -4.42
C LEU A 31 -8.97 -10.04 -3.66
N PRO A 32 -8.42 -10.83 -2.71
CA PRO A 32 -9.21 -11.83 -2.00
C PRO A 32 -10.28 -11.24 -1.07
N LEU A 33 -10.10 -10.02 -0.58
CA LEU A 33 -11.13 -9.35 0.21
C LEU A 33 -12.30 -8.88 -0.66
N ILE A 34 -12.02 -8.23 -1.79
CA ILE A 34 -13.05 -7.67 -2.67
C ILE A 34 -13.79 -8.79 -3.43
N GLU A 35 -13.14 -9.89 -3.72
CA GLU A 35 -13.76 -11.06 -4.35
C GLU A 35 -14.95 -11.59 -3.54
N LYS A 36 -14.88 -11.54 -2.21
CA LYS A 36 -15.93 -11.98 -1.29
C LYS A 36 -17.09 -11.00 -1.13
N ILE A 37 -16.94 -9.75 -1.60
CA ILE A 37 -17.94 -8.71 -1.46
C ILE A 37 -19.00 -8.88 -2.55
N ALA A 38 -20.27 -9.00 -2.18
CA ALA A 38 -21.37 -9.16 -3.15
C ALA A 38 -21.62 -7.87 -3.97
N ALA A 39 -21.38 -6.68 -3.39
CA ALA A 39 -21.61 -5.42 -4.08
C ALA A 39 -20.78 -5.31 -5.38
N HIS A 40 -21.39 -4.76 -6.43
CA HIS A 40 -20.71 -4.50 -7.69
C HIS A 40 -19.86 -3.23 -7.65
N GLU A 41 -20.28 -2.20 -6.91
CA GLU A 41 -19.54 -0.97 -6.73
C GLU A 41 -18.72 -1.01 -5.43
N ILE A 42 -17.40 -0.88 -5.57
CA ILE A 42 -16.46 -0.88 -4.44
C ILE A 42 -15.89 0.53 -4.30
N VAL A 43 -16.10 1.13 -3.14
CA VAL A 43 -15.83 2.55 -2.87
C VAL A 43 -14.63 2.71 -1.96
N TYR A 44 -13.80 3.69 -2.23
CA TYR A 44 -12.67 4.06 -1.37
C TYR A 44 -12.51 5.58 -1.26
N ALA A 45 -12.42 6.08 -0.04
CA ALA A 45 -12.03 7.46 0.25
C ALA A 45 -10.51 7.54 0.36
N SER A 46 -9.86 8.20 -0.61
CA SER A 46 -8.40 8.23 -0.74
C SER A 46 -7.83 9.63 -0.57
N PRO A 47 -6.68 9.79 0.11
CA PRO A 47 -5.84 10.96 -0.14
C PRO A 47 -5.43 10.98 -1.61
N ALA A 48 -5.34 12.15 -2.23
CA ALA A 48 -4.98 12.26 -3.64
C ALA A 48 -3.63 11.58 -3.96
N VAL A 49 -2.68 11.62 -3.02
CA VAL A 49 -1.37 10.97 -3.11
C VAL A 49 -1.39 9.48 -2.70
N GLY A 50 -2.55 8.93 -2.33
CA GLY A 50 -2.68 7.56 -1.85
C GLY A 50 -2.53 6.54 -2.98
N TYR A 51 -1.75 5.47 -2.76
CA TYR A 51 -1.55 4.41 -3.76
C TYR A 51 -2.71 3.40 -3.81
N ALA A 52 -3.50 3.30 -2.72
CA ALA A 52 -4.59 2.34 -2.62
C ALA A 52 -5.69 2.52 -3.68
N GLN A 53 -5.89 3.74 -4.18
CA GLN A 53 -6.85 4.02 -5.26
C GLN A 53 -6.49 3.30 -6.57
N ILE A 54 -5.18 3.17 -6.87
CA ILE A 54 -4.70 2.46 -8.06
C ILE A 54 -4.92 0.96 -7.87
N ALA A 55 -4.55 0.41 -6.71
CA ALA A 55 -4.76 -0.99 -6.39
C ALA A 55 -6.24 -1.38 -6.49
N LEU A 56 -7.14 -0.55 -5.94
CA LEU A 56 -8.59 -0.77 -6.03
C LEU A 56 -9.06 -0.82 -7.49
N ALA A 57 -8.63 0.14 -8.31
CA ALA A 57 -9.01 0.19 -9.71
C ALA A 57 -8.64 -1.10 -10.46
N HIS A 58 -7.40 -1.55 -10.34
CA HIS A 58 -6.93 -2.77 -10.96
C HIS A 58 -7.62 -4.02 -10.43
N VAL A 59 -7.82 -4.12 -9.11
CA VAL A 59 -8.53 -5.27 -8.51
C VAL A 59 -9.98 -5.33 -8.97
N CYS A 60 -10.69 -4.21 -8.98
CA CYS A 60 -12.06 -4.17 -9.45
C CYS A 60 -12.17 -4.56 -10.94
N ALA A 61 -11.26 -4.07 -11.78
CA ALA A 61 -11.20 -4.46 -13.19
C ALA A 61 -10.99 -5.97 -13.36
N MET A 62 -10.09 -6.60 -12.57
CA MET A 62 -9.86 -8.04 -12.58
C MET A 62 -11.11 -8.86 -12.18
N LEU A 63 -11.94 -8.31 -11.28
CA LEU A 63 -13.13 -8.98 -10.73
C LEU A 63 -14.43 -8.61 -11.47
N GLY A 64 -14.37 -7.83 -12.55
CA GLY A 64 -15.55 -7.34 -13.25
C GLY A 64 -16.42 -6.41 -12.39
N LYS A 65 -15.84 -5.76 -11.38
CA LYS A 65 -16.50 -4.82 -10.47
C LYS A 65 -16.16 -3.39 -10.85
N ARG A 66 -16.90 -2.43 -10.28
CA ARG A 66 -16.67 -1.01 -10.50
C ARG A 66 -15.94 -0.38 -9.31
N ALA A 67 -14.74 0.13 -9.54
CA ALA A 67 -14.04 0.94 -8.56
C ALA A 67 -14.59 2.37 -8.53
N VAL A 68 -14.91 2.88 -7.34
CA VAL A 68 -15.34 4.25 -7.11
C VAL A 68 -14.42 4.91 -6.09
N VAL A 69 -13.76 5.99 -6.48
CA VAL A 69 -12.76 6.66 -5.65
C VAL A 69 -13.19 8.08 -5.34
N PHE A 70 -13.26 8.41 -4.06
CA PHE A 70 -13.47 9.78 -3.58
C PHE A 70 -12.14 10.38 -3.17
N VAL A 71 -11.82 11.57 -3.71
CA VAL A 71 -10.59 12.33 -3.39
C VAL A 71 -10.93 13.79 -3.15
N ALA A 72 -10.10 14.48 -2.38
CA ALA A 72 -10.20 15.92 -2.27
C ALA A 72 -9.93 16.58 -3.64
N LYS A 73 -10.77 17.59 -4.02
CA LYS A 73 -10.59 18.35 -5.24
C LYS A 73 -9.27 19.13 -5.18
N ARG A 74 -8.51 19.06 -6.26
CA ARG A 74 -7.27 19.82 -6.45
C ARG A 74 -7.37 20.62 -7.76
N LYS A 75 -6.65 21.76 -7.83
CA LYS A 75 -6.55 22.55 -9.08
C LYS A 75 -6.01 21.69 -10.22
N THR A 76 -4.98 20.90 -9.95
CA THR A 76 -4.44 19.88 -10.86
C THR A 76 -4.61 18.51 -10.20
N PRO A 77 -5.29 17.54 -10.83
CA PRO A 77 -5.40 16.20 -10.31
C PRO A 77 -4.02 15.56 -10.09
N HIS A 78 -3.87 14.84 -8.99
CA HIS A 78 -2.61 14.15 -8.70
C HIS A 78 -2.37 12.99 -9.70
N PRO A 79 -1.13 12.72 -10.14
CA PRO A 79 -0.83 11.63 -11.08
C PRO A 79 -1.42 10.28 -10.68
N ARG A 80 -1.43 9.92 -9.39
CA ARG A 80 -2.05 8.69 -8.89
C ARG A 80 -3.56 8.65 -9.04
N THR A 81 -4.23 9.79 -8.94
CA THR A 81 -5.66 9.89 -9.20
C THR A 81 -5.95 9.70 -10.70
N LEU A 82 -5.09 10.24 -11.55
CA LEU A 82 -5.16 10.03 -13.00
C LEU A 82 -4.88 8.56 -13.35
N ALA A 83 -3.89 7.93 -12.72
CA ALA A 83 -3.58 6.51 -12.91
C ALA A 83 -4.76 5.61 -12.49
N ALA A 84 -5.40 5.89 -11.35
CA ALA A 84 -6.59 5.15 -10.92
C ALA A 84 -7.75 5.31 -11.92
N LYS A 85 -7.96 6.52 -12.47
CA LYS A 85 -8.94 6.78 -13.51
C LYS A 85 -8.61 6.03 -14.81
N ALA A 86 -7.35 6.03 -15.23
CA ALA A 86 -6.89 5.30 -16.41
C ALA A 86 -7.05 3.78 -16.25
N ALA A 87 -6.94 3.26 -15.01
CA ALA A 87 -7.22 1.86 -14.68
C ALA A 87 -8.73 1.55 -14.52
N GLY A 88 -9.63 2.48 -14.91
CA GLY A 88 -11.07 2.27 -14.95
C GLY A 88 -11.85 2.72 -13.71
N ALA A 89 -11.23 3.38 -12.74
CA ALA A 89 -11.96 3.88 -11.58
C ALA A 89 -12.82 5.11 -11.93
N LEU A 90 -14.04 5.14 -11.41
CA LEU A 90 -14.87 6.34 -11.36
C LEU A 90 -14.38 7.24 -10.23
N VAL A 91 -13.91 8.45 -10.55
CA VAL A 91 -13.31 9.36 -9.57
C VAL A 91 -14.23 10.54 -9.28
N TYR A 92 -14.63 10.68 -8.02
CA TYR A 92 -15.36 11.84 -7.50
C TYR A 92 -14.44 12.78 -6.76
N GLN A 93 -14.40 14.04 -7.18
CA GLN A 93 -13.64 15.09 -6.51
C GLN A 93 -14.55 15.86 -5.54
N VAL A 94 -14.20 15.81 -4.26
CA VAL A 94 -14.93 16.48 -3.16
C VAL A 94 -14.36 17.90 -2.99
N PRO A 95 -15.18 18.96 -3.05
CA PRO A 95 -14.71 20.34 -2.99
C PRO A 95 -13.92 20.69 -1.72
N CYS A 96 -14.26 20.08 -0.58
CA CYS A 96 -13.59 20.29 0.70
C CYS A 96 -12.45 19.27 0.90
N GLY A 97 -11.24 19.78 1.21
CA GLY A 97 -10.00 18.97 1.22
C GLY A 97 -9.79 18.05 2.42
N TYR A 98 -10.63 18.10 3.46
CA TYR A 98 -10.46 17.26 4.65
C TYR A 98 -10.88 15.81 4.39
N MET A 99 -10.02 14.86 4.80
CA MET A 99 -10.32 13.42 4.63
C MET A 99 -11.61 12.98 5.32
N THR A 100 -12.00 13.61 6.42
CA THR A 100 -13.27 13.35 7.10
C THR A 100 -14.47 13.66 6.21
N VAL A 101 -14.41 14.75 5.42
CA VAL A 101 -15.46 15.14 4.47
C VAL A 101 -15.46 14.19 3.27
N VAL A 102 -14.29 13.85 2.74
CA VAL A 102 -14.15 12.87 1.64
C VAL A 102 -14.76 11.53 2.05
N ALA A 103 -14.43 11.02 3.26
CA ALA A 103 -14.96 9.78 3.78
C ALA A 103 -16.49 9.85 4.05
N SER A 104 -17.01 11.01 4.49
CA SER A 104 -18.44 11.20 4.68
C SER A 104 -19.19 11.12 3.34
N ARG A 105 -18.69 11.74 2.28
CA ARG A 105 -19.27 11.66 0.93
C ARG A 105 -19.26 10.24 0.38
N ALA A 106 -18.17 9.51 0.61
CA ALA A 106 -18.08 8.10 0.20
C ALA A 106 -19.13 7.23 0.95
N ARG A 107 -19.33 7.46 2.26
CA ARG A 107 -20.37 6.75 3.03
C ARG A 107 -21.79 7.04 2.54
N LEU A 108 -22.11 8.30 2.26
CA LEU A 108 -23.41 8.68 1.70
C LEU A 108 -23.66 7.99 0.34
N PHE A 109 -22.69 8.01 -0.54
CA PHE A 109 -22.79 7.31 -1.83
C PHE A 109 -23.06 5.81 -1.63
N CYS A 110 -22.37 5.17 -0.69
CA CYS A 110 -22.59 3.74 -0.42
C CYS A 110 -24.01 3.48 0.09
N ALA A 111 -24.53 4.32 1.01
CA ALA A 111 -25.87 4.18 1.55
C ALA A 111 -26.96 4.32 0.48
N GLU A 112 -26.78 5.25 -0.45
CA GLU A 112 -27.74 5.50 -1.53
C GLU A 112 -27.73 4.41 -2.62
N ARG A 113 -26.60 3.75 -2.85
CA ARG A 113 -26.41 2.85 -3.99
C ARG A 113 -26.21 1.39 -3.62
N GLY A 114 -26.19 1.04 -2.36
CA GLY A 114 -25.85 -0.32 -1.92
C GLY A 114 -24.41 -0.71 -2.24
N ALA A 115 -23.52 0.27 -2.39
CA ALA A 115 -22.10 0.05 -2.66
C ALA A 115 -21.32 -0.30 -1.39
N HIS A 116 -20.17 -0.95 -1.53
CA HIS A 116 -19.32 -1.34 -0.41
C HIS A 116 -18.16 -0.37 -0.20
N LEU A 117 -18.05 0.20 1.01
CA LEU A 117 -16.95 1.08 1.39
C LEU A 117 -15.79 0.27 1.97
N VAL A 118 -14.66 0.28 1.29
CA VAL A 118 -13.39 -0.27 1.81
C VAL A 118 -12.83 0.68 2.88
N PRO A 119 -12.52 0.18 4.10
CA PRO A 119 -11.99 1.02 5.19
C PRO A 119 -10.63 1.63 4.83
N PHE A 120 -10.39 2.85 5.37
CA PHE A 120 -9.12 3.54 5.16
C PHE A 120 -7.95 2.76 5.78
N GLY A 121 -6.87 2.63 5.02
CA GLY A 121 -5.67 1.88 5.43
C GLY A 121 -5.83 0.37 5.37
N VAL A 122 -7.06 -0.13 5.23
CA VAL A 122 -7.43 -1.57 5.20
C VAL A 122 -6.74 -2.34 6.33
N ASP A 123 -6.83 -1.80 7.54
CA ASP A 123 -6.28 -2.40 8.75
C ASP A 123 -7.30 -3.38 9.34
N VAL A 124 -7.47 -4.52 8.67
CA VAL A 124 -8.36 -5.61 9.06
C VAL A 124 -7.54 -6.89 9.23
N PRO A 125 -7.93 -7.80 10.15
CA PRO A 125 -7.17 -9.02 10.44
C PRO A 125 -6.90 -9.87 9.18
N GLU A 126 -7.87 -9.99 8.31
CA GLU A 126 -7.77 -10.78 7.06
C GLU A 126 -6.68 -10.23 6.12
N ALA A 127 -6.46 -8.91 6.11
CA ALA A 127 -5.39 -8.31 5.31
C ALA A 127 -4.00 -8.72 5.81
N LEU A 128 -3.83 -8.90 7.12
CA LEU A 128 -2.55 -9.35 7.72
C LEU A 128 -2.22 -10.77 7.27
N GLU A 129 -3.21 -11.68 7.27
CA GLU A 129 -3.02 -13.05 6.81
C GLU A 129 -2.70 -13.13 5.31
N HIS A 130 -3.29 -12.28 4.49
CA HIS A 130 -2.96 -12.22 3.06
C HIS A 130 -1.54 -11.70 2.82
N PHE A 131 -1.06 -10.74 3.60
CA PHE A 131 0.35 -10.33 3.56
C PHE A 131 1.28 -11.44 4.05
N ALA A 132 0.91 -12.15 5.11
CA ALA A 132 1.68 -13.30 5.60
C ALA A 132 1.77 -14.42 4.57
N ALA A 133 0.66 -14.74 3.90
CA ALA A 133 0.64 -15.72 2.82
C ALA A 133 1.55 -15.30 1.65
N ALA A 134 1.48 -14.03 1.24
CA ALA A 134 2.36 -13.50 0.20
C ALA A 134 3.84 -13.56 0.62
N ALA A 135 4.15 -13.27 1.88
CA ALA A 135 5.50 -13.35 2.41
C ALA A 135 6.05 -14.78 2.38
N ARG A 136 5.28 -15.75 2.85
CA ARG A 136 5.65 -17.18 2.80
C ARG A 136 5.85 -17.66 1.35
N ALA A 137 5.04 -17.16 0.42
CA ALA A 137 5.14 -17.51 -1.00
C ALA A 137 6.41 -16.99 -1.70
N THR A 138 7.18 -16.08 -1.08
CA THR A 138 8.51 -15.70 -1.56
C THR A 138 9.54 -16.83 -1.43
N GLY A 139 9.33 -17.78 -0.52
CA GLY A 139 10.31 -18.80 -0.13
C GLY A 139 11.45 -18.27 0.74
N GLU A 140 11.46 -16.96 1.06
CA GLU A 140 12.50 -16.33 1.86
C GLU A 140 12.38 -16.67 3.36
N LYS A 141 13.53 -16.67 4.04
CA LYS A 141 13.65 -16.81 5.50
C LYS A 141 14.57 -15.71 6.04
N PRO A 142 14.13 -14.44 5.98
CA PRO A 142 14.97 -13.33 6.35
C PRO A 142 15.22 -13.30 7.87
N SER A 143 16.45 -12.94 8.27
CA SER A 143 16.75 -12.60 9.67
C SER A 143 16.40 -11.14 9.99
N GLU A 144 16.28 -10.30 8.97
CA GLU A 144 15.98 -8.88 9.09
C GLU A 144 15.11 -8.39 7.92
N VAL A 145 14.08 -7.62 8.23
CA VAL A 145 13.09 -7.10 7.26
C VAL A 145 12.93 -5.60 7.41
N TRP A 146 12.92 -4.91 6.27
CA TRP A 146 12.68 -3.48 6.15
C TRP A 146 11.47 -3.20 5.28
N ALA A 147 10.56 -2.35 5.75
CA ALA A 147 9.42 -1.89 4.95
C ALA A 147 9.00 -0.48 5.32
N CYS A 148 8.39 0.20 4.36
CA CYS A 148 7.70 1.46 4.62
C CYS A 148 6.40 1.22 5.36
N SER A 149 6.03 2.13 6.27
CA SER A 149 4.84 1.97 7.10
C SER A 149 3.99 3.24 7.15
N GLY A 150 2.77 3.13 6.62
CA GLY A 150 1.69 4.10 6.80
C GLY A 150 0.72 3.66 7.89
N SER A 151 -0.11 2.63 7.65
CA SER A 151 -1.00 2.02 8.67
C SER A 151 -0.29 0.98 9.54
N GLY A 152 0.74 0.34 9.01
CA GLY A 152 1.44 -0.76 9.67
C GLY A 152 0.91 -2.16 9.33
N ALA A 153 -0.14 -2.27 8.51
CA ALA A 153 -0.74 -3.56 8.18
C ALA A 153 0.27 -4.51 7.50
N LEU A 154 1.03 -4.02 6.51
CA LEU A 154 2.06 -4.83 5.86
C LEU A 154 3.07 -5.38 6.87
N ILE A 155 3.71 -4.52 7.65
CA ILE A 155 4.78 -4.95 8.57
C ILE A 155 4.28 -5.96 9.60
N ARG A 156 3.04 -5.82 10.09
CA ARG A 156 2.41 -6.79 11.00
C ARG A 156 2.11 -8.12 10.31
N GLY A 157 1.66 -8.09 9.06
CA GLY A 157 1.48 -9.31 8.26
C GLY A 157 2.80 -10.05 8.02
N LEU A 158 3.89 -9.30 7.75
CA LEU A 158 5.22 -9.89 7.60
C LEU A 158 5.73 -10.52 8.92
N GLN A 159 5.40 -9.94 10.09
CA GLN A 159 5.73 -10.53 11.39
C GLN A 159 5.03 -11.87 11.63
N ILE A 160 3.82 -12.05 11.12
CA ILE A 160 3.11 -13.35 11.17
C ILE A 160 3.84 -14.41 10.31
N ALA A 161 4.40 -13.99 9.18
CA ALA A 161 5.12 -14.91 8.29
C ALA A 161 6.50 -15.31 8.84
N TRP A 162 7.20 -14.37 9.47
CA TRP A 162 8.58 -14.52 9.94
C TRP A 162 8.74 -14.03 11.38
N PRO A 163 8.19 -14.76 12.38
CA PRO A 163 8.12 -14.29 13.77
C PRO A 163 9.52 -14.07 14.42
N ASP A 164 10.54 -14.78 13.94
CA ASP A 164 11.89 -14.69 14.48
C ASP A 164 12.76 -13.61 13.82
N ALA A 165 12.24 -12.94 12.76
CA ALA A 165 12.98 -11.90 12.08
C ALA A 165 12.97 -10.57 12.85
N LYS A 166 14.02 -9.77 12.69
CA LYS A 166 14.06 -8.39 13.16
C LYS A 166 13.33 -7.47 12.17
N PHE A 167 12.39 -6.67 12.64
CA PHE A 167 11.60 -5.79 11.78
C PHE A 167 11.96 -4.32 11.97
N ASN A 168 12.10 -3.63 10.85
CA ASN A 168 12.38 -2.21 10.75
C ASN A 168 11.30 -1.52 9.89
N ALA A 169 10.49 -0.67 10.52
CA ALA A 169 9.42 0.07 9.89
C ALA A 169 9.83 1.53 9.68
N VAL A 170 9.95 1.96 8.43
CA VAL A 170 10.18 3.38 8.12
C VAL A 170 8.85 4.09 8.07
N ARG A 171 8.58 4.88 9.09
CA ARG A 171 7.34 5.65 9.21
C ARG A 171 7.30 6.80 8.22
N VAL A 172 6.21 6.88 7.46
CA VAL A 172 5.88 7.99 6.57
C VAL A 172 4.47 8.48 6.92
N GLY A 173 4.36 9.71 7.40
CA GLY A 173 3.08 10.29 7.84
C GLY A 173 2.75 10.02 9.30
N ALA A 174 1.49 9.67 9.61
CA ALA A 174 1.02 9.43 10.97
C ALA A 174 1.73 8.24 11.64
N ALA A 175 1.64 8.13 12.97
CA ALA A 175 2.22 7.02 13.71
C ALA A 175 1.50 5.70 13.38
N PRO A 176 2.19 4.70 12.81
CA PRO A 176 1.57 3.42 12.45
C PRO A 176 1.53 2.45 13.63
N LYS A 177 0.62 1.47 13.55
CA LYS A 177 0.66 0.28 14.41
C LYS A 177 1.60 -0.75 13.80
N VAL A 178 2.80 -0.91 14.33
CA VAL A 178 3.87 -1.73 13.70
C VAL A 178 4.21 -3.02 14.46
N GLY A 179 3.45 -3.39 15.50
CA GLY A 179 3.78 -4.55 16.33
C GLY A 179 5.14 -4.39 17.00
N GLY A 180 5.99 -5.42 16.95
CA GLY A 180 7.35 -5.45 17.53
C GLY A 180 8.43 -4.79 16.66
N ALA A 181 8.08 -4.09 15.56
CA ALA A 181 9.08 -3.49 14.70
C ALA A 181 9.73 -2.24 15.30
N ARG A 182 11.03 -2.09 15.08
CA ARG A 182 11.73 -0.82 15.33
C ARG A 182 11.25 0.23 14.36
N VAL A 183 10.89 1.42 14.88
CA VAL A 183 10.40 2.54 14.06
C VAL A 183 11.54 3.51 13.72
N TRP A 184 11.68 3.78 12.45
CA TRP A 184 12.53 4.83 11.89
C TRP A 184 11.63 5.93 11.32
N VAL A 185 11.95 7.19 11.57
CA VAL A 185 11.13 8.32 11.10
C VAL A 185 11.78 8.95 9.89
N ALA A 186 11.10 8.89 8.74
CA ALA A 186 11.57 9.57 7.55
C ALA A 186 11.61 11.09 7.78
N PRO A 187 12.71 11.78 7.45
CA PRO A 187 12.82 13.23 7.63
C PRO A 187 11.94 14.00 6.64
N GLU A 188 11.59 13.37 5.52
CA GLU A 188 10.74 13.96 4.49
C GLU A 188 9.25 13.85 4.90
N LYS A 189 8.50 14.94 4.71
CA LYS A 189 7.03 14.91 4.87
C LYS A 189 6.39 13.90 3.91
N TYR A 190 5.15 13.50 4.18
CA TYR A 190 4.44 12.45 3.41
C TYR A 190 4.46 12.71 1.89
N GLU A 191 4.22 13.94 1.44
CA GLU A 191 4.15 14.27 0.01
C GLU A 191 5.52 14.52 -0.65
N GLN A 192 6.59 14.59 0.14
CA GLN A 192 7.94 14.84 -0.37
C GLN A 192 8.60 13.55 -0.83
N THR A 193 9.37 13.64 -1.91
CA THR A 193 10.18 12.54 -2.45
C THR A 193 11.34 12.20 -1.51
N ALA A 194 11.78 10.94 -1.55
CA ALA A 194 12.95 10.48 -0.82
C ALA A 194 14.21 11.22 -1.27
N ARG A 195 15.03 11.68 -0.33
CA ARG A 195 16.31 12.33 -0.62
C ARG A 195 17.35 11.39 -1.22
N GLN A 196 17.28 10.12 -0.85
CA GLN A 196 18.16 9.07 -1.34
C GLN A 196 17.28 7.89 -1.82
N PRO A 197 16.81 7.92 -3.07
CA PRO A 197 16.00 6.83 -3.63
C PRO A 197 16.84 5.57 -3.86
N PRO A 198 16.21 4.38 -3.92
CA PRO A 198 16.89 3.15 -4.28
C PRO A 198 17.28 3.12 -5.78
N PRO A 199 18.19 2.21 -6.19
CA PRO A 199 18.57 2.03 -7.59
C PRO A 199 17.54 1.18 -8.38
N PHE A 200 16.32 1.05 -7.90
CA PHE A 200 15.22 0.32 -8.54
C PHE A 200 13.93 1.13 -8.44
N PRO A 201 12.94 0.89 -9.32
CA PRO A 201 11.64 1.55 -9.26
C PRO A 201 11.01 1.39 -7.88
N SER A 202 10.56 2.50 -7.29
CA SER A 202 9.98 2.55 -5.96
C SER A 202 9.12 3.82 -5.84
N CYS A 203 8.10 3.77 -5.02
CA CYS A 203 7.23 4.90 -4.79
C CYS A 203 7.98 6.04 -4.08
N ASP A 204 8.25 7.13 -4.81
CA ASP A 204 9.14 8.24 -4.42
C ASP A 204 8.86 8.82 -3.04
N ASN A 205 7.59 9.04 -2.72
CA ASN A 205 7.18 9.65 -1.45
C ASN A 205 6.86 8.63 -0.36
N TYR A 206 7.07 7.33 -0.61
CA TYR A 206 6.73 6.26 0.31
C TYR A 206 7.86 5.24 0.45
N ASP A 207 7.90 4.18 -0.36
CA ASP A 207 8.85 3.08 -0.23
C ASP A 207 10.30 3.50 -0.45
N ALA A 208 10.55 4.43 -1.37
CA ALA A 208 11.89 4.93 -1.65
C ALA A 208 12.60 5.48 -0.40
N LYS A 209 11.83 5.92 0.62
CA LYS A 209 12.38 6.40 1.89
C LYS A 209 12.99 5.31 2.76
N VAL A 210 12.69 4.04 2.50
CA VAL A 210 13.31 2.92 3.23
C VAL A 210 14.79 2.83 2.92
N TRP A 211 15.17 3.10 1.68
CA TRP A 211 16.53 2.88 1.18
C TRP A 211 17.60 3.62 1.98
N GLN A 212 17.37 4.89 2.32
CA GLN A 212 18.34 5.70 3.08
C GLN A 212 18.69 5.09 4.46
N PHE A 213 17.70 4.43 5.10
CA PHE A 213 17.90 3.78 6.39
C PHE A 213 18.51 2.40 6.21
N ALA A 214 17.97 1.58 5.31
CA ALA A 214 18.48 0.23 5.05
C ALA A 214 19.94 0.27 4.60
N LYS A 215 20.32 1.17 3.69
CA LYS A 215 21.70 1.35 3.25
C LYS A 215 22.66 1.61 4.39
N LYS A 216 22.23 2.34 5.43
CA LYS A 216 23.08 2.74 6.55
C LYS A 216 23.07 1.74 7.71
N HIS A 217 21.97 1.04 7.94
CA HIS A 217 21.73 0.33 9.20
C HIS A 217 21.38 -1.16 9.04
N ALA A 218 20.99 -1.61 7.85
CA ALA A 218 20.60 -2.99 7.65
C ALA A 218 21.82 -3.92 7.54
N ALA A 219 21.65 -5.14 8.02
CA ALA A 219 22.61 -6.21 7.83
C ALA A 219 22.68 -6.67 6.37
N ASP A 220 23.76 -7.35 5.99
CA ASP A 220 23.86 -7.99 4.69
C ASP A 220 22.82 -9.12 4.60
N GLY A 221 22.20 -9.25 3.43
CA GLY A 221 21.10 -10.19 3.21
C GLY A 221 19.74 -9.72 3.75
N ALA A 222 19.64 -8.53 4.35
CA ALA A 222 18.36 -8.01 4.81
C ALA A 222 17.35 -7.93 3.66
N LEU A 223 16.07 -8.26 3.96
CA LEU A 223 14.97 -8.22 3.02
C LEU A 223 14.29 -6.86 3.06
N ILE A 224 14.17 -6.21 1.92
CA ILE A 224 13.39 -4.98 1.76
C ILE A 224 12.09 -5.32 1.01
N TRP A 225 10.95 -4.95 1.58
CA TRP A 225 9.67 -5.09 0.89
C TRP A 225 9.33 -3.79 0.18
N ASN A 226 9.47 -3.77 -1.17
CA ASN A 226 9.15 -2.63 -2.02
C ASN A 226 7.68 -2.73 -2.49
N VAL A 227 6.83 -1.85 -1.98
CA VAL A 227 5.36 -1.95 -2.07
C VAL A 227 4.82 -1.52 -3.43
N GLY A 228 5.46 -0.54 -4.08
CA GLY A 228 4.97 0.02 -5.35
C GLY A 228 5.94 1.02 -5.98
N ALA A 229 5.65 1.45 -7.21
CA ALA A 229 6.43 2.45 -7.96
C ALA A 229 5.52 3.47 -8.65
#